data_1d18ce91bfb3d0be590c004466f1cb61
#
_entry.id   1d18ce91bfb3d0be590c004466f1cb61
#
_cell.length_a   1.000
_cell.length_b   1.000
_cell.length_c   1.000
_cell.angle_alpha   90.00
_cell.angle_beta   90.00
_cell.angle_gamma   90.00
#
_symmetry.space_group_name_H-M   'P 1'
#
loop_
_entity.id
_entity.type
_entity.pdbx_description
1 polymer ?
#
loop_
_entity_poly.entity_id
_entity_poly.type
_entity_poly.pdbx_seq_one_letter_code
_entity_poly.pdbx_strand_id
1 'polypeptide(L)'
;MSSLPFVSDTFAADRWRQMDVDLTDMTFHRLISRGEVDGAPAGEDLPVTRIAFDRPSLRNAFRPHTVDELYRCLDIARCSPDVAAVILTANGPSPKDSGYSFCSGGDQRIRGAAGYQYETTQSSSDDDLATSARRERIEKGRLGRLHILEVQRL
;
A
#
# COMPACT_ATOMS: atom_id res chain seq x y z
N MET A 1 24.21 3.65 6.66
CA MET A 1 23.32 4.27 5.66
C MET A 1 22.20 3.28 5.44
N SER A 2 21.00 3.56 5.94
CA SER A 2 19.83 2.72 5.68
C SER A 2 19.54 2.82 4.18
N SER A 3 19.63 1.70 3.46
CA SER A 3 19.18 1.67 2.06
C SER A 3 17.70 2.05 2.05
N LEU A 4 17.37 3.14 1.37
CA LEU A 4 15.97 3.46 1.13
C LEU A 4 15.33 2.25 0.47
N PRO A 5 14.18 1.77 0.95
CA PRO A 5 13.47 0.70 0.30
C PRO A 5 13.11 1.16 -1.11
N PHE A 6 12.98 0.18 -1.98
CA PHE A 6 12.82 0.33 -3.40
C PHE A 6 11.82 1.44 -3.76
N VAL A 7 12.34 2.50 -4.32
CA VAL A 7 11.57 3.52 -5.02
C VAL A 7 11.82 3.27 -6.50
N SER A 8 10.74 3.19 -7.30
CA SER A 8 10.86 3.01 -8.75
C SER A 8 11.90 3.98 -9.32
N ASP A 9 12.69 3.54 -10.30
CA ASP A 9 13.74 4.32 -10.98
C ASP A 9 13.24 5.62 -11.64
N THR A 10 11.92 5.76 -11.79
CA THR A 10 11.26 7.00 -12.21
C THR A 10 11.27 8.10 -11.14
N PHE A 11 11.69 7.77 -9.91
CA PHE A 11 11.78 8.71 -8.79
C PHE A 11 13.22 8.73 -8.26
N ALA A 12 13.72 9.91 -7.97
CA ALA A 12 15.01 10.06 -7.29
C ALA A 12 14.92 9.55 -5.85
N ALA A 13 15.51 8.40 -5.56
CA ALA A 13 15.37 7.71 -4.28
C ALA A 13 15.86 8.54 -3.08
N ASP A 14 16.87 9.40 -3.29
CA ASP A 14 17.43 10.32 -2.29
C ASP A 14 16.47 11.45 -1.87
N ARG A 15 15.36 11.60 -2.60
CA ARG A 15 14.31 12.59 -2.32
C ARG A 15 13.20 12.08 -1.43
N TRP A 16 13.20 10.81 -1.09
CA TRP A 16 12.08 10.17 -0.42
C TRP A 16 12.48 9.49 0.88
N ARG A 17 11.93 9.95 1.97
CA ARG A 17 12.08 9.31 3.28
C ARG A 17 10.93 8.32 3.49
N GLN A 18 11.27 7.07 3.80
CA GLN A 18 10.26 6.09 4.15
C GLN A 18 9.55 6.47 5.44
N MET A 19 8.24 6.35 5.44
CA MET A 19 7.42 6.49 6.63
C MET A 19 7.48 5.19 7.45
N ASP A 20 7.50 5.33 8.78
CA ASP A 20 7.50 4.19 9.72
C ASP A 20 6.09 3.61 9.84
N VAL A 21 5.68 2.86 8.82
CA VAL A 21 4.41 2.15 8.73
C VAL A 21 4.70 0.73 8.25
N ASP A 22 4.24 -0.26 9.01
CA ASP A 22 4.40 -1.67 8.63
C ASP A 22 3.49 -1.99 7.43
N LEU A 23 4.11 -2.21 6.27
CA LEU A 23 3.46 -2.44 4.97
C LEU A 23 4.18 -3.58 4.23
N THR A 24 3.40 -4.35 3.48
CA THR A 24 3.89 -5.49 2.69
C THR A 24 3.60 -5.38 1.20
N ASP A 25 2.45 -4.81 0.85
CA ASP A 25 1.97 -4.67 -0.53
C ASP A 25 2.09 -3.24 -1.06
N MET A 26 2.37 -2.29 -0.16
CA MET A 26 2.50 -0.86 -0.45
C MET A 26 3.83 -0.31 0.06
N THR A 27 4.26 0.82 -0.49
CA THR A 27 5.31 1.66 0.11
C THR A 27 4.78 3.06 0.34
N PHE A 28 5.21 3.67 1.44
CA PHE A 28 4.77 5.01 1.84
C PHE A 28 5.96 5.90 2.17
N HIS A 29 6.08 7.01 1.46
CA HIS A 29 7.21 7.91 1.56
C HIS A 29 6.78 9.36 1.69
N ARG A 30 7.66 10.16 2.30
CA ARG A 30 7.58 11.61 2.36
C ARG A 30 8.63 12.21 1.46
N LEU A 31 8.29 13.24 0.68
CA LEU A 31 9.26 14.02 -0.05
C LEU A 31 10.11 14.83 0.93
N ILE A 32 11.43 14.85 0.73
CA ILE A 32 12.36 15.64 1.55
C ILE A 32 13.03 16.75 0.74
N SER A 33 13.29 17.85 1.42
CA SER A 33 13.93 19.05 0.86
C SER A 33 15.40 18.81 0.54
N ARG A 34 15.88 19.43 -0.54
CA ARG A 34 17.32 19.58 -0.89
C ARG A 34 17.95 20.87 -0.34
N GLY A 35 17.21 21.64 0.44
CA GLY A 35 17.64 22.92 0.97
C GLY A 35 17.01 24.09 0.23
N GLU A 36 17.78 25.18 0.02
CA GLU A 36 17.26 26.45 -0.50
C GLU A 36 16.45 26.34 -1.79
N VAL A 37 16.78 25.38 -2.66
CA VAL A 37 16.06 25.14 -3.92
C VAL A 37 14.59 24.77 -3.69
N ASP A 38 14.30 24.10 -2.60
CA ASP A 38 12.95 23.64 -2.22
C ASP A 38 12.28 24.59 -1.20
N GLY A 39 12.97 25.65 -0.78
CA GLY A 39 12.46 26.65 0.17
C GLY A 39 12.37 26.18 1.63
N ALA A 40 13.02 25.07 1.97
CA ALA A 40 13.08 24.50 3.31
C ALA A 40 14.49 23.94 3.58
N PRO A 41 14.93 23.80 4.84
CA PRO A 41 16.19 23.16 5.19
C PRO A 41 16.33 21.76 4.59
N ALA A 42 17.56 21.38 4.21
CA ALA A 42 17.82 20.07 3.62
C ALA A 42 17.43 18.94 4.58
N GLY A 43 16.70 17.95 4.08
CA GLY A 43 16.23 16.80 4.85
C GLY A 43 14.90 17.02 5.58
N GLU A 44 14.35 18.23 5.58
CA GLU A 44 13.01 18.49 6.10
C GLU A 44 11.93 17.92 5.18
N ASP A 45 10.80 17.55 5.78
CA ASP A 45 9.64 17.02 5.06
C ASP A 45 8.96 18.13 4.26
N LEU A 46 8.77 17.89 2.97
CA LEU A 46 7.95 18.72 2.10
C LEU A 46 6.48 18.21 2.12
N PRO A 47 5.51 19.07 1.76
CA PRO A 47 4.08 18.74 1.90
C PRO A 47 3.57 17.75 0.84
N VAL A 48 4.39 16.79 0.44
CA VAL A 48 4.04 15.77 -0.57
C VAL A 48 4.36 14.38 -0.06
N THR A 49 3.39 13.48 -0.15
CA THR A 49 3.58 12.05 0.12
C THR A 49 3.49 11.24 -1.16
N ARG A 50 4.19 10.11 -1.18
CA ARG A 50 4.14 9.09 -2.23
C ARG A 50 3.66 7.78 -1.64
N ILE A 51 2.57 7.26 -2.17
CA ILE A 51 2.03 5.94 -1.86
C ILE A 51 2.15 5.10 -3.13
N ALA A 52 2.77 3.93 -3.05
CA ALA A 52 2.96 3.10 -4.23
C ALA A 52 2.60 1.64 -3.97
N PHE A 53 1.94 1.02 -4.94
CA PHE A 53 1.80 -0.42 -4.99
C PHE A 53 3.18 -1.07 -5.13
N ASP A 54 3.46 -2.11 -4.35
CA ASP A 54 4.76 -2.78 -4.29
C ASP A 54 4.65 -4.30 -4.46
N ARG A 55 3.94 -4.71 -5.49
CA ARG A 55 3.82 -6.10 -5.93
C ARG A 55 4.20 -6.26 -7.40
N PRO A 56 5.40 -5.80 -7.83
CA PRO A 56 5.77 -5.73 -9.25
C PRO A 56 5.82 -7.10 -9.93
N SER A 57 6.16 -8.18 -9.20
CA SER A 57 6.11 -9.57 -9.72
C SER A 57 4.72 -10.01 -10.18
N LEU A 58 3.68 -9.33 -9.73
CA LEU A 58 2.27 -9.56 -10.03
C LEU A 58 1.64 -8.39 -10.78
N ARG A 59 2.47 -7.54 -11.40
CA ARG A 59 2.03 -6.32 -12.08
C ARG A 59 1.14 -5.44 -11.18
N ASN A 60 1.48 -5.41 -9.90
CA ASN A 60 0.78 -4.65 -8.87
C ASN A 60 -0.73 -5.00 -8.78
N ALA A 61 -1.09 -6.28 -8.99
CA ALA A 61 -2.42 -6.76 -8.73
C ALA A 61 -2.76 -6.59 -7.24
N PHE A 62 -3.92 -6.00 -6.94
CA PHE A 62 -4.35 -5.78 -5.55
C PHE A 62 -5.07 -7.00 -4.97
N ARG A 63 -5.01 -7.14 -3.67
CA ARG A 63 -5.76 -8.08 -2.83
C ARG A 63 -6.40 -7.31 -1.66
N PRO A 64 -7.31 -7.91 -0.87
CA PRO A 64 -7.92 -7.22 0.27
C PRO A 64 -6.91 -6.53 1.18
N HIS A 65 -5.80 -7.20 1.51
CA HIS A 65 -4.72 -6.64 2.31
C HIS A 65 -4.08 -5.39 1.67
N THR A 66 -3.87 -5.39 0.37
CA THR A 66 -3.37 -4.21 -0.37
C THR A 66 -4.31 -3.01 -0.21
N VAL A 67 -5.63 -3.25 -0.22
CA VAL A 67 -6.64 -2.21 -0.05
C VAL A 67 -6.62 -1.64 1.37
N ASP A 68 -6.45 -2.51 2.38
CA ASP A 68 -6.34 -2.08 3.78
C ASP A 68 -5.10 -1.21 3.99
N GLU A 69 -3.95 -1.61 3.42
CA GLU A 69 -2.73 -0.81 3.47
C GLU A 69 -2.87 0.54 2.75
N LEU A 70 -3.49 0.54 1.56
CA LEU A 70 -3.77 1.76 0.81
C LEU A 70 -4.67 2.70 1.62
N TYR A 71 -5.76 2.18 2.19
CA TYR A 71 -6.65 2.96 3.05
C TYR A 71 -5.88 3.58 4.22
N ARG A 72 -5.07 2.78 4.92
CA ARG A 72 -4.24 3.24 6.05
C ARG A 72 -3.28 4.36 5.65
N CYS A 73 -2.59 4.23 4.50
CA CYS A 73 -1.68 5.26 4.01
C CYS A 73 -2.41 6.56 3.67
N LEU A 74 -3.56 6.45 2.99
CA LEU A 74 -4.38 7.61 2.62
C LEU A 74 -4.97 8.30 3.85
N ASP A 75 -5.41 7.53 4.86
CA ASP A 75 -5.93 8.09 6.11
C ASP A 75 -4.86 8.82 6.91
N ILE A 76 -3.64 8.26 7.00
CA ILE A 76 -2.49 8.95 7.60
C ILE A 76 -2.21 10.26 6.86
N ALA A 77 -2.15 10.24 5.53
CA ALA A 77 -1.89 11.43 4.73
C ALA A 77 -2.98 12.49 4.92
N ARG A 78 -4.25 12.09 4.91
CA ARG A 78 -5.40 12.97 5.12
C ARG A 78 -5.42 13.61 6.51
N CYS A 79 -5.00 12.86 7.55
CA CYS A 79 -4.96 13.35 8.92
C CYS A 79 -3.69 14.16 9.25
N SER A 80 -2.72 14.20 8.34
CA SER A 80 -1.46 14.95 8.52
C SER A 80 -1.63 16.39 8.03
N PRO A 81 -1.63 17.40 8.91
CA PRO A 81 -1.90 18.79 8.53
C PRO A 81 -0.82 19.42 7.65
N ASP A 82 0.34 18.80 7.60
CA ASP A 82 1.52 19.18 6.82
C ASP A 82 1.60 18.49 5.45
N VAL A 83 0.59 17.69 5.06
CA VAL A 83 0.45 17.09 3.74
C VAL A 83 -0.52 17.89 2.89
N ALA A 84 -0.04 18.40 1.76
CA ALA A 84 -0.85 19.13 0.79
C ALA A 84 -1.17 18.30 -0.47
N ALA A 85 -0.34 17.29 -0.78
CA ALA A 85 -0.52 16.47 -1.96
C ALA A 85 -0.11 15.01 -1.74
N VAL A 86 -0.82 14.10 -2.40
CA VAL A 86 -0.52 12.67 -2.43
C VAL A 86 -0.26 12.23 -3.87
N ILE A 87 0.87 11.56 -4.10
CA ILE A 87 1.17 10.87 -5.34
C ILE A 87 0.84 9.41 -5.15
N LEU A 88 -0.19 8.91 -5.83
CA LEU A 88 -0.48 7.48 -5.90
C LEU A 88 0.17 6.91 -7.16
N THR A 89 1.04 5.91 -6.99
CA THR A 89 1.84 5.33 -8.06
C THR A 89 2.09 3.83 -7.82
N ALA A 90 3.06 3.26 -8.49
CA ALA A 90 3.46 1.87 -8.32
C ALA A 90 4.97 1.70 -8.48
N ASN A 91 5.52 0.74 -7.77
CA ASN A 91 6.89 0.30 -7.94
C ASN A 91 7.00 -0.71 -9.10
N GLY A 92 8.15 -0.76 -9.72
CA GLY A 92 8.50 -1.61 -10.86
C GLY A 92 9.97 -1.43 -11.21
N PRO A 93 10.45 -2.07 -12.24
CA PRO A 93 9.72 -2.92 -13.21
C PRO A 93 9.37 -4.31 -12.70
N SER A 94 8.47 -5.01 -13.41
CA SER A 94 8.23 -6.44 -13.17
C SER A 94 9.48 -7.26 -13.47
N PRO A 95 9.90 -8.17 -12.56
CA PRO A 95 11.07 -9.02 -12.80
C PRO A 95 10.88 -10.04 -13.94
N LYS A 96 9.66 -10.19 -14.44
CA LYS A 96 9.34 -11.16 -15.51
C LYS A 96 9.66 -10.65 -16.92
N ASP A 97 9.46 -9.35 -17.15
CA ASP A 97 9.55 -8.76 -18.49
C ASP A 97 10.01 -7.31 -18.50
N SER A 98 10.48 -6.82 -17.35
CA SER A 98 10.90 -5.43 -17.15
C SER A 98 9.82 -4.39 -17.47
N GLY A 99 8.54 -4.81 -17.56
CA GLY A 99 7.42 -3.92 -17.82
C GLY A 99 6.93 -3.22 -16.56
N TYR A 100 6.46 -1.98 -16.72
CA TYR A 100 5.80 -1.21 -15.66
C TYR A 100 4.30 -1.39 -15.70
N SER A 101 3.67 -1.46 -14.55
CA SER A 101 2.22 -1.50 -14.40
C SER A 101 1.83 -0.73 -13.15
N PHE A 102 0.89 0.19 -13.27
CA PHE A 102 0.32 0.87 -12.11
C PHE A 102 -0.44 -0.13 -11.24
N CYS A 103 -1.43 -0.80 -11.81
CA CYS A 103 -2.20 -1.85 -11.16
C CYS A 103 -2.92 -2.67 -12.23
N SER A 104 -2.75 -3.98 -12.23
CA SER A 104 -3.38 -4.88 -13.20
C SER A 104 -4.79 -5.33 -12.80
N GLY A 105 -5.36 -4.73 -11.75
CA GLY A 105 -6.66 -5.14 -11.22
C GLY A 105 -6.53 -6.10 -10.04
N GLY A 106 -7.61 -6.81 -9.71
CA GLY A 106 -7.61 -7.73 -8.60
C GLY A 106 -6.84 -9.02 -8.85
N ASP A 107 -6.11 -9.49 -7.84
CA ASP A 107 -5.34 -10.73 -7.91
C ASP A 107 -6.26 -11.95 -8.07
N GLN A 108 -6.32 -12.48 -9.29
CA GLN A 108 -7.23 -13.60 -9.63
C GLN A 108 -6.86 -14.90 -8.93
N ARG A 109 -5.63 -15.04 -8.42
CA ARG A 109 -5.17 -16.28 -7.74
C ARG A 109 -5.84 -16.47 -6.38
N ILE A 110 -6.29 -15.39 -5.76
CA ILE A 110 -6.96 -15.41 -4.45
C ILE A 110 -8.48 -15.18 -4.56
N ARG A 111 -8.99 -15.08 -5.79
CA ARG A 111 -10.41 -14.94 -6.05
C ARG A 111 -11.08 -16.32 -6.04
N GLY A 112 -11.71 -16.68 -4.92
CA GLY A 112 -12.57 -17.87 -4.85
C GLY A 112 -13.97 -17.63 -5.42
N ALA A 113 -14.82 -18.67 -5.42
CA ALA A 113 -16.22 -18.59 -5.83
C ALA A 113 -17.03 -17.55 -5.02
N ALA A 114 -16.62 -17.26 -3.80
CA ALA A 114 -17.20 -16.24 -2.92
C ALA A 114 -16.59 -14.83 -3.10
N GLY A 115 -15.75 -14.62 -4.12
CA GLY A 115 -15.01 -13.37 -4.35
C GLY A 115 -13.66 -13.33 -3.67
N TYR A 116 -13.13 -12.12 -3.45
CA TYR A 116 -11.85 -11.93 -2.75
C TYR A 116 -12.01 -12.21 -1.27
N GLN A 117 -11.10 -13.03 -0.72
CA GLN A 117 -11.05 -13.37 0.69
C GLN A 117 -9.69 -12.97 1.26
N TYR A 118 -9.67 -12.61 2.56
CA TYR A 118 -8.40 -12.44 3.28
C TYR A 118 -7.67 -13.78 3.39
N GLU A 119 -6.36 -13.76 3.19
CA GLU A 119 -5.51 -14.91 3.42
C GLU A 119 -5.62 -15.31 4.90
N THR A 120 -6.13 -16.50 5.16
CA THR A 120 -6.19 -17.05 6.52
C THR A 120 -4.81 -17.59 6.87
N THR A 121 -4.20 -17.08 7.93
CA THR A 121 -3.12 -17.79 8.61
C THR A 121 -3.71 -19.11 9.13
N GLN A 122 -3.24 -20.25 8.65
CA GLN A 122 -3.66 -21.54 9.15
C GLN A 122 -3.21 -21.66 10.61
N SER A 123 -4.14 -21.52 11.55
CA SER A 123 -3.97 -22.03 12.91
C SER A 123 -4.92 -23.19 13.11
N SER A 124 -4.33 -24.29 13.47
CA SER A 124 -4.92 -25.62 13.68
C SER A 124 -5.87 -25.65 14.88
N SER A 125 -6.91 -26.48 14.70
CA SER A 125 -7.73 -27.25 15.67
C SER A 125 -9.00 -26.62 16.26
N ASP A 126 -10.04 -27.42 16.13
CA ASP A 126 -11.32 -27.56 16.83
C ASP A 126 -12.55 -26.79 16.31
N ASP A 127 -13.69 -27.51 16.26
CA ASP A 127 -14.97 -27.12 15.65
C ASP A 127 -15.57 -25.78 16.13
N ASP A 128 -15.31 -25.33 17.34
CA ASP A 128 -15.73 -24.02 17.86
C ASP A 128 -14.90 -22.88 17.25
N LEU A 129 -13.64 -23.15 16.94
CA LEU A 129 -12.74 -22.24 16.22
C LEU A 129 -13.18 -22.05 14.76
N ALA A 130 -13.75 -23.06 14.12
CA ALA A 130 -14.21 -22.98 12.73
C ALA A 130 -15.38 -21.99 12.57
N THR A 131 -16.28 -21.92 13.54
CA THR A 131 -17.41 -20.97 13.51
C THR A 131 -16.95 -19.54 13.79
N SER A 132 -16.01 -19.38 14.72
CA SER A 132 -15.39 -18.09 15.03
C SER A 132 -14.55 -17.56 13.86
N ALA A 133 -13.71 -18.42 13.28
CA ALA A 133 -12.91 -18.10 12.09
C ALA A 133 -13.77 -17.79 10.85
N ARG A 134 -14.94 -18.42 10.72
CA ARG A 134 -15.90 -18.12 9.66
C ARG A 134 -16.54 -16.74 9.84
N ARG A 135 -16.92 -16.38 11.06
CA ARG A 135 -17.45 -15.03 11.39
C ARG A 135 -16.41 -13.96 11.13
N GLU A 136 -15.18 -14.18 11.59
CA GLU A 136 -14.07 -13.24 11.37
C GLU A 136 -13.74 -13.06 9.88
N ARG A 137 -13.78 -14.13 9.07
CA ARG A 137 -13.60 -14.06 7.61
C ARG A 137 -14.71 -13.25 6.93
N ILE A 138 -15.96 -13.42 7.35
CA ILE A 138 -17.10 -12.68 6.82
C ILE A 138 -16.95 -11.19 7.18
N GLU A 139 -16.53 -10.90 8.42
CA GLU A 139 -16.34 -9.55 8.90
C GLU A 139 -15.17 -8.85 8.19
N LYS A 140 -14.02 -9.50 8.07
CA LYS A 140 -12.85 -9.00 7.31
C LYS A 140 -13.18 -8.80 5.83
N GLY A 141 -13.92 -9.72 5.19
CA GLY A 141 -14.38 -9.56 3.82
C GLY A 141 -15.38 -8.41 3.66
N ARG A 142 -16.16 -8.11 4.68
CA ARG A 142 -17.10 -7.00 4.73
C ARG A 142 -16.37 -5.67 4.91
N LEU A 143 -15.37 -5.63 5.79
CA LEU A 143 -14.50 -4.47 6.01
C LEU A 143 -13.68 -4.14 4.76
N GLY A 144 -13.09 -5.12 4.08
CA GLY A 144 -12.36 -4.89 2.83
C GLY A 144 -13.22 -4.27 1.72
N ARG A 145 -14.51 -4.63 1.63
CA ARG A 145 -15.45 -3.97 0.72
C ARG A 145 -15.75 -2.52 1.13
N LEU A 146 -15.86 -2.27 2.43
CA LEU A 146 -16.06 -0.93 2.95
C LEU A 146 -14.84 -0.05 2.69
N HIS A 147 -13.63 -0.56 2.87
CA HIS A 147 -12.40 0.18 2.59
C HIS A 147 -12.27 0.56 1.11
N ILE A 148 -12.62 -0.31 0.15
CA ILE A 148 -12.65 0.04 -1.27
C ILE A 148 -13.62 1.21 -1.53
N LEU A 149 -14.79 1.22 -0.91
CA LEU A 149 -15.76 2.30 -1.06
C LEU A 149 -15.30 3.58 -0.34
N GLU A 150 -14.63 3.46 0.80
CA GLU A 150 -14.11 4.61 1.54
C GLU A 150 -12.93 5.28 0.81
N VAL A 151 -12.02 4.51 0.19
CA VAL A 151 -10.95 5.06 -0.66
C VAL A 151 -11.50 5.91 -1.81
N GLN A 152 -12.70 5.60 -2.33
CA GLN A 152 -13.34 6.41 -3.37
C GLN A 152 -13.93 7.72 -2.85
N ARG A 153 -14.03 7.91 -1.54
CA ARG A 153 -14.59 9.10 -0.88
C ARG A 153 -13.53 10.02 -0.27
N LEU A 154 -12.28 9.54 -0.22
CA LEU A 154 -11.12 10.31 0.25
C LEU A 154 -10.57 11.19 -0.87
#